data_eed8d4fb709c9513c0582fa7a35ad414
#
_entry.id   eed8d4fb709c9513c0582fa7a35ad414
#
_cell.length_a   1.000
_cell.length_b   1.000
_cell.length_c   1.000
_cell.angle_alpha   90.00
_cell.angle_beta   90.00
_cell.angle_gamma   90.00
#
_symmetry.space_group_name_H-M   'P 1'
#
loop_
_entity.id
_entity.type
_entity.pdbx_description
1 polymer ?
#
loop_
_entity_poly.entity_id
_entity_poly.type
_entity_poly.pdbx_seq_one_letter_code
_entity_poly.pdbx_strand_id
1 'polypeptide(L)'
;SIIADGNDITYLPDYKRASILGRVFQDPMMGTNPNMMIEENMALAMRRGQRRGLKWGISQKEREFYHEQLKLLKLGLEDRLTTKVGLLSGGQRQALTLLMATLKKPKVLLLDEHTAALDPKTAEKVLDMSDRVVEENHLTTLMVTHNMKDAIAHGNRLIMMDAGHIVVDISGEDKKKLTVPDLMALFSKASGSTEANDKMLLG
;
A
#
# COMPACT_ATOMS: atom_id res chain seq x y z
N SER A 1 -6.73 9.60 -19.35
CA SER A 1 -5.30 9.27 -19.50
C SER A 1 -4.64 9.12 -18.13
N ILE A 2 -3.62 8.29 -18.03
CA ILE A 2 -2.79 8.09 -16.85
C ILE A 2 -1.37 8.51 -17.19
N ILE A 3 -0.90 9.59 -16.56
CA ILE A 3 0.44 10.14 -16.80
C ILE A 3 1.27 9.92 -15.53
N ALA A 4 2.40 9.25 -15.63
CA ALA A 4 3.33 9.04 -14.55
C ALA A 4 4.71 9.57 -14.96
N ASP A 5 5.24 10.53 -14.18
CA ASP A 5 6.55 11.14 -14.43
C ASP A 5 6.68 11.69 -15.86
N GLY A 6 5.62 12.36 -16.35
CA GLY A 6 5.54 12.95 -17.70
C GLY A 6 5.28 11.96 -18.85
N ASN A 7 5.18 10.66 -18.55
CA ASN A 7 4.94 9.62 -19.57
C ASN A 7 3.50 9.12 -19.50
N ASP A 8 2.84 9.03 -20.66
CA ASP A 8 1.52 8.41 -20.75
C ASP A 8 1.65 6.88 -20.66
N ILE A 9 1.05 6.32 -19.59
CA ILE A 9 1.06 4.89 -19.30
C ILE A 9 -0.33 4.25 -19.48
N THR A 10 -1.29 4.99 -20.06
CA THR A 10 -2.70 4.58 -20.16
C THR A 10 -2.87 3.22 -20.83
N TYR A 11 -2.16 2.99 -21.93
CA TYR A 11 -2.26 1.75 -22.70
C TYR A 11 -1.05 0.82 -22.53
N LEU A 12 -0.15 1.10 -21.60
CA LEU A 12 0.95 0.17 -21.34
C LEU A 12 0.41 -1.14 -20.74
N PRO A 13 0.92 -2.30 -21.16
CA PRO A 13 0.58 -3.57 -20.54
C PRO A 13 1.05 -3.62 -19.09
N ASP A 14 0.37 -4.39 -18.25
CA ASP A 14 0.57 -4.41 -16.79
C ASP A 14 2.01 -4.71 -16.37
N TYR A 15 2.69 -5.63 -17.07
CA TYR A 15 4.09 -5.94 -16.78
C TYR A 15 5.05 -4.76 -17.00
N LYS A 16 4.72 -3.82 -17.90
CA LYS A 16 5.47 -2.57 -18.09
C LYS A 16 5.12 -1.55 -17.01
N ARG A 17 3.84 -1.39 -16.69
CA ARG A 17 3.39 -0.54 -15.56
C ARG A 17 3.98 -0.99 -14.24
N ALA A 18 4.15 -2.31 -14.02
CA ALA A 18 4.73 -2.88 -12.82
C ALA A 18 6.18 -2.42 -12.54
N SER A 19 6.91 -1.87 -13.51
CA SER A 19 8.22 -1.25 -13.29
C SER A 19 8.13 0.16 -12.70
N ILE A 20 6.98 0.80 -12.81
CA ILE A 20 6.71 2.20 -12.42
C ILE A 20 5.88 2.25 -11.15
N LEU A 21 4.90 1.34 -11.04
CA LEU A 21 3.92 1.30 -9.95
C LEU A 21 4.29 0.24 -8.90
N GLY A 22 4.21 0.61 -7.63
CA GLY A 22 4.07 -0.33 -6.52
C GLY A 22 2.59 -0.48 -6.18
N ARG A 23 2.12 -1.68 -5.87
CA ARG A 23 0.75 -1.89 -5.43
C ARG A 23 0.70 -2.85 -4.25
N VAL A 24 -0.07 -2.46 -3.24
CA VAL A 24 -0.43 -3.29 -2.09
C VAL A 24 -1.94 -3.51 -2.15
N PHE A 25 -2.36 -4.76 -2.13
CA PHE A 25 -3.75 -5.17 -2.24
C PHE A 25 -4.41 -5.28 -0.86
N GLN A 26 -5.73 -5.27 -0.83
CA GLN A 26 -6.53 -5.54 0.35
C GLN A 26 -6.24 -6.94 0.91
N ASP A 27 -6.22 -7.95 0.05
CA ASP A 27 -5.78 -9.30 0.41
C ASP A 27 -4.25 -9.44 0.21
N PRO A 28 -3.48 -9.60 1.32
CA PRO A 28 -2.03 -9.77 1.23
C PRO A 28 -1.59 -11.05 0.48
N MET A 29 -2.49 -12.00 0.26
CA MET A 29 -2.22 -13.19 -0.56
C MET A 29 -2.05 -12.85 -2.04
N MET A 30 -2.68 -11.79 -2.52
CA MET A 30 -2.56 -11.37 -3.92
C MET A 30 -1.19 -10.76 -4.25
N GLY A 31 -0.48 -10.25 -3.25
CA GLY A 31 0.86 -9.67 -3.40
C GLY A 31 2.00 -10.67 -3.20
N THR A 32 1.71 -11.91 -2.76
CA THR A 32 2.70 -12.91 -2.37
C THR A 32 2.35 -14.30 -2.88
N ASN A 33 3.37 -15.18 -3.00
CA ASN A 33 3.13 -16.60 -3.19
C ASN A 33 3.28 -17.33 -1.84
N PRO A 34 2.20 -17.88 -1.26
CA PRO A 34 2.22 -18.48 0.08
C PRO A 34 3.10 -19.74 0.18
N ASN A 35 3.33 -20.43 -0.93
CA ASN A 35 4.14 -21.65 -0.98
C ASN A 35 5.64 -21.37 -1.11
N MET A 36 6.02 -20.14 -1.44
CA MET A 36 7.40 -19.70 -1.57
C MET A 36 7.91 -19.11 -0.24
N MET A 37 9.22 -19.17 -0.05
CA MET A 37 9.93 -18.55 1.09
C MET A 37 9.85 -17.03 1.02
N ILE A 38 10.11 -16.36 2.15
CA ILE A 38 10.19 -14.89 2.22
C ILE A 38 11.26 -14.39 1.22
N GLU A 39 12.47 -14.95 1.25
CA GLU A 39 13.55 -14.56 0.33
C GLU A 39 13.20 -14.74 -1.14
N GLU A 40 12.43 -15.77 -1.48
CA GLU A 40 12.00 -16.03 -2.86
C GLU A 40 10.98 -15.00 -3.33
N ASN A 41 10.01 -14.65 -2.48
CA ASN A 41 9.05 -13.58 -2.75
C ASN A 41 9.75 -12.23 -2.94
N MET A 42 10.70 -11.89 -2.05
CA MET A 42 11.50 -10.67 -2.15
C MET A 42 12.36 -10.66 -3.42
N ALA A 43 12.94 -11.78 -3.81
CA ALA A 43 13.72 -11.90 -5.04
C ALA A 43 12.86 -11.67 -6.29
N LEU A 44 11.62 -12.15 -6.31
CA LEU A 44 10.67 -11.86 -7.38
C LEU A 44 10.35 -10.36 -7.45
N ALA A 45 10.10 -9.72 -6.32
CA ALA A 45 9.84 -8.28 -6.24
C ALA A 45 11.03 -7.46 -6.74
N MET A 46 12.26 -7.80 -6.33
CA MET A 46 13.48 -7.13 -6.78
C MET A 46 13.76 -7.29 -8.27
N ARG A 47 13.32 -8.41 -8.86
CA ARG A 47 13.52 -8.69 -10.30
C ARG A 47 12.38 -8.19 -11.18
N ARG A 48 11.40 -7.50 -10.61
CA ARG A 48 10.26 -6.93 -11.33
C ARG A 48 10.76 -5.96 -12.42
N GLY A 49 10.28 -6.14 -13.66
CA GLY A 49 10.65 -5.32 -14.80
C GLY A 49 12.08 -5.58 -15.35
N GLN A 50 12.79 -6.59 -14.86
CA GLN A 50 14.11 -6.96 -15.37
C GLN A 50 14.04 -8.19 -16.27
N ARG A 51 14.90 -8.23 -17.31
CA ARG A 51 15.09 -9.44 -18.10
C ARG A 51 15.79 -10.50 -17.25
N ARG A 52 15.26 -11.70 -17.26
CA ARG A 52 15.85 -12.85 -16.57
C ARG A 52 16.92 -13.48 -17.44
N GLY A 53 18.14 -13.66 -16.87
CA GLY A 53 19.16 -14.52 -17.42
C GLY A 53 19.21 -15.86 -16.68
N LEU A 54 20.05 -16.77 -17.13
CA LEU A 54 20.39 -18.05 -16.47
C LEU A 54 21.31 -17.79 -15.27
N LYS A 55 20.83 -17.08 -14.26
CA LYS A 55 21.58 -16.87 -12.99
C LYS A 55 21.02 -17.80 -11.92
N TRP A 56 21.94 -18.32 -11.09
CA TRP A 56 21.57 -19.10 -9.90
C TRP A 56 20.69 -18.28 -8.96
N GLY A 57 19.74 -18.91 -8.37
CA GLY A 57 18.75 -18.52 -7.37
C GLY A 57 18.97 -17.15 -6.68
N ILE A 58 19.16 -17.20 -5.37
CA ILE A 58 19.38 -16.03 -4.52
C ILE A 58 20.83 -16.09 -4.01
N SER A 59 21.59 -15.03 -4.27
CA SER A 59 22.98 -14.92 -3.81
C SER A 59 23.04 -14.55 -2.32
N GLN A 60 24.20 -14.80 -1.69
CA GLN A 60 24.45 -14.42 -0.30
C GLN A 60 24.28 -12.90 -0.09
N LYS A 61 24.75 -12.08 -1.03
CA LYS A 61 24.57 -10.61 -0.99
C LYS A 61 23.08 -10.21 -1.03
N GLU A 62 22.27 -10.91 -1.80
CA GLU A 62 20.82 -10.65 -1.83
C GLU A 62 20.17 -11.04 -0.49
N ARG A 63 20.57 -12.15 0.13
CA ARG A 63 20.07 -12.54 1.47
C ARG A 63 20.43 -11.52 2.54
N GLU A 64 21.67 -11.04 2.56
CA GLU A 64 22.09 -9.98 3.47
C GLU A 64 21.27 -8.70 3.26
N PHE A 65 21.06 -8.30 2.02
CA PHE A 65 20.21 -7.16 1.69
C PHE A 65 18.77 -7.37 2.17
N TYR A 66 18.17 -8.55 1.92
CA TYR A 66 16.80 -8.83 2.36
C TYR A 66 16.67 -8.85 3.88
N HIS A 67 17.66 -9.40 4.57
CA HIS A 67 17.73 -9.40 6.01
C HIS A 67 17.71 -7.97 6.57
N GLU A 68 18.55 -7.07 6.05
CA GLU A 68 18.55 -5.67 6.48
C GLU A 68 17.23 -4.94 6.15
N GLN A 69 16.62 -5.22 5.00
CA GLN A 69 15.32 -4.64 4.67
C GLN A 69 14.20 -5.13 5.61
N LEU A 70 14.20 -6.41 5.96
CA LEU A 70 13.21 -6.99 6.87
C LEU A 70 13.33 -6.47 8.31
N LYS A 71 14.55 -6.16 8.78
CA LYS A 71 14.75 -5.50 10.09
C LYS A 71 13.98 -4.20 10.24
N LEU A 72 13.80 -3.44 9.15
CA LEU A 72 13.05 -2.18 9.18
C LEU A 72 11.59 -2.39 9.58
N LEU A 73 11.04 -3.57 9.33
CA LEU A 73 9.67 -3.93 9.70
C LEU A 73 9.49 -4.14 11.22
N LYS A 74 10.55 -4.47 11.95
CA LYS A 74 10.54 -4.78 13.40
C LYS A 74 9.54 -5.88 13.78
N LEU A 75 9.42 -6.91 12.92
CA LEU A 75 8.48 -8.03 13.07
C LEU A 75 9.17 -9.40 13.24
N GLY A 76 10.50 -9.44 13.38
CA GLY A 76 11.29 -10.66 13.51
C GLY A 76 11.30 -11.51 12.23
N LEU A 77 11.08 -10.90 11.08
CA LEU A 77 11.07 -11.59 9.78
C LEU A 77 12.49 -11.75 9.20
N GLU A 78 13.43 -10.94 9.64
CA GLU A 78 14.83 -10.98 9.25
C GLU A 78 15.48 -12.34 9.51
N ASP A 79 15.13 -13.00 10.60
CA ASP A 79 15.66 -14.32 10.97
C ASP A 79 14.86 -15.49 10.33
N ARG A 80 13.85 -15.17 9.51
CA ARG A 80 12.91 -16.12 8.95
C ARG A 80 12.89 -16.17 7.42
N LEU A 81 13.98 -15.80 6.76
CA LEU A 81 14.11 -15.71 5.29
C LEU A 81 13.63 -16.97 4.55
N THR A 82 13.89 -18.14 5.11
CA THR A 82 13.50 -19.46 4.55
C THR A 82 12.12 -19.95 5.00
N THR A 83 11.39 -19.15 5.79
CA THR A 83 10.01 -19.47 6.17
C THR A 83 9.07 -19.23 4.98
N LYS A 84 8.13 -20.16 4.74
CA LYS A 84 7.07 -19.96 3.74
C LYS A 84 6.14 -18.80 4.15
N VAL A 85 5.82 -17.94 3.20
CA VAL A 85 4.96 -16.77 3.45
C VAL A 85 3.57 -17.16 3.92
N GLY A 86 3.06 -18.32 3.52
CA GLY A 86 1.79 -18.87 4.01
C GLY A 86 1.72 -19.08 5.54
N LEU A 87 2.87 -19.19 6.22
CA LEU A 87 2.95 -19.35 7.68
C LEU A 87 3.02 -18.04 8.47
N LEU A 88 3.02 -16.90 7.77
CA LEU A 88 3.01 -15.58 8.40
C LEU A 88 1.60 -15.19 8.86
N SER A 89 1.52 -14.40 9.93
CA SER A 89 0.26 -13.73 10.29
C SER A 89 -0.19 -12.75 9.19
N GLY A 90 -1.47 -12.36 9.18
CA GLY A 90 -2.00 -11.38 8.24
C GLY A 90 -1.18 -10.09 8.21
N GLY A 91 -0.91 -9.50 9.39
CA GLY A 91 -0.11 -8.27 9.51
C GLY A 91 1.35 -8.44 9.08
N GLN A 92 2.00 -9.56 9.40
CA GLN A 92 3.35 -9.85 8.94
C GLN A 92 3.40 -9.96 7.41
N ARG A 93 2.41 -10.60 6.82
CA ARG A 93 2.32 -10.74 5.36
C ARG A 93 2.04 -9.40 4.70
N GLN A 94 1.17 -8.59 5.28
CA GLN A 94 0.87 -7.26 4.75
C GLN A 94 2.08 -6.34 4.82
N ALA A 95 2.82 -6.34 5.93
CA ALA A 95 4.07 -5.61 6.07
C ALA A 95 5.13 -6.06 5.03
N LEU A 96 5.25 -7.38 4.81
CA LEU A 96 6.11 -7.94 3.78
C LEU A 96 5.69 -7.47 2.39
N THR A 97 4.38 -7.46 2.09
CA THR A 97 3.84 -7.00 0.80
C THR A 97 4.16 -5.52 0.56
N LEU A 98 3.99 -4.68 1.59
CA LEU A 98 4.36 -3.26 1.54
C LEU A 98 5.85 -3.08 1.26
N LEU A 99 6.72 -3.79 1.99
CA LEU A 99 8.16 -3.78 1.76
C LEU A 99 8.49 -4.18 0.31
N MET A 100 7.92 -5.29 -0.17
CA MET A 100 8.14 -5.78 -1.54
C MET A 100 7.69 -4.78 -2.60
N ALA A 101 6.57 -4.08 -2.39
CA ALA A 101 6.06 -3.06 -3.30
C ALA A 101 7.03 -1.87 -3.42
N THR A 102 7.78 -1.56 -2.35
CA THR A 102 8.63 -0.38 -2.23
C THR A 102 10.13 -0.65 -2.40
N LEU A 103 10.58 -1.91 -2.40
CA LEU A 103 12.00 -2.30 -2.57
C LEU A 103 12.70 -1.63 -3.76
N LYS A 104 11.99 -1.37 -4.84
CA LYS A 104 12.52 -0.74 -6.06
C LYS A 104 12.09 0.73 -6.20
N LYS A 105 11.69 1.37 -5.11
CA LYS A 105 11.25 2.78 -5.10
C LYS A 105 10.36 3.12 -6.30
N PRO A 106 9.09 2.67 -6.30
CA PRO A 106 8.17 2.94 -7.40
C PRO A 106 7.96 4.46 -7.57
N LYS A 107 7.57 4.90 -8.76
CA LYS A 107 7.18 6.30 -8.99
C LYS A 107 5.85 6.63 -8.32
N VAL A 108 4.95 5.66 -8.26
CA VAL A 108 3.65 5.76 -7.57
C VAL A 108 3.42 4.50 -6.76
N LEU A 109 3.02 4.66 -5.51
CA LEU A 109 2.58 3.57 -4.64
C LEU A 109 1.06 3.62 -4.53
N LEU A 110 0.41 2.49 -4.81
CA LEU A 110 -1.03 2.30 -4.68
C LEU A 110 -1.29 1.41 -3.47
N LEU A 111 -2.02 1.92 -2.49
CA LEU A 111 -2.46 1.21 -1.29
C LEU A 111 -3.98 1.02 -1.37
N ASP A 112 -4.41 -0.20 -1.62
CA ASP A 112 -5.81 -0.52 -1.90
C ASP A 112 -6.43 -1.23 -0.68
N GLU A 113 -7.09 -0.47 0.19
CA GLU A 113 -7.68 -0.94 1.46
C GLU A 113 -6.77 -1.90 2.26
N HIS A 114 -5.49 -1.63 2.25
CA HIS A 114 -4.43 -2.56 2.65
C HIS A 114 -4.42 -2.92 4.15
N THR A 115 -5.31 -2.38 4.94
CA THR A 115 -5.48 -2.68 6.37
C THR A 115 -6.84 -3.27 6.71
N ALA A 116 -7.78 -3.31 5.75
CA ALA A 116 -9.17 -3.71 6.01
C ALA A 116 -9.34 -5.16 6.52
N ALA A 117 -8.43 -6.07 6.15
CA ALA A 117 -8.46 -7.48 6.58
C ALA A 117 -7.71 -7.74 7.90
N LEU A 118 -7.22 -6.69 8.58
CA LEU A 118 -6.41 -6.81 9.79
C LEU A 118 -7.21 -6.44 11.05
N ASP A 119 -6.81 -6.99 12.20
CA ASP A 119 -7.31 -6.51 13.48
C ASP A 119 -6.86 -5.05 13.73
N PRO A 120 -7.60 -4.25 14.52
CA PRO A 120 -7.34 -2.81 14.67
C PRO A 120 -5.91 -2.47 15.11
N LYS A 121 -5.34 -3.22 16.04
CA LYS A 121 -3.99 -2.98 16.56
C LYS A 121 -2.91 -3.28 15.51
N THR A 122 -3.13 -4.26 14.66
CA THR A 122 -2.23 -4.62 13.57
C THR A 122 -2.38 -3.64 12.42
N ALA A 123 -3.60 -3.20 12.11
CA ALA A 123 -3.89 -2.18 11.11
C ALA A 123 -3.15 -0.87 11.40
N GLU A 124 -3.24 -0.36 12.64
CA GLU A 124 -2.52 0.84 13.08
C GLU A 124 -1.01 0.73 12.82
N LYS A 125 -0.39 -0.40 13.20
CA LYS A 125 1.05 -0.62 12.96
C LYS A 125 1.42 -0.64 11.48
N VAL A 126 0.56 -1.21 10.63
CA VAL A 126 0.79 -1.26 9.18
C VAL A 126 0.61 0.14 8.58
N LEU A 127 -0.34 0.94 9.04
CA LEU A 127 -0.51 2.34 8.63
C LEU A 127 0.71 3.19 9.02
N ASP A 128 1.16 3.13 10.27
CA ASP A 128 2.38 3.81 10.72
C ASP A 128 3.61 3.42 9.90
N MET A 129 3.71 2.15 9.53
CA MET A 129 4.79 1.66 8.68
C MET A 129 4.67 2.20 7.26
N SER A 130 3.44 2.28 6.72
CA SER A 130 3.16 2.84 5.40
C SER A 130 3.58 4.30 5.34
N ASP A 131 3.21 5.10 6.33
CA ASP A 131 3.59 6.51 6.41
C ASP A 131 5.12 6.68 6.44
N ARG A 132 5.81 5.93 7.30
CA ARG A 132 7.29 5.98 7.35
C ARG A 132 7.93 5.64 6.01
N VAL A 133 7.48 4.57 5.36
CA VAL A 133 8.05 4.17 4.06
C VAL A 133 7.80 5.22 2.99
N VAL A 134 6.61 5.85 3.00
CA VAL A 134 6.24 6.93 2.07
C VAL A 134 7.10 8.16 2.31
N GLU A 135 7.27 8.58 3.55
CA GLU A 135 8.06 9.77 3.93
C GLU A 135 9.55 9.58 3.65
N GLU A 136 10.14 8.47 4.14
CA GLU A 136 11.58 8.18 3.98
C GLU A 136 12.01 8.04 2.52
N ASN A 137 11.12 7.56 1.66
CA ASN A 137 11.41 7.37 0.24
C ASN A 137 10.81 8.46 -0.67
N HIS A 138 10.12 9.46 -0.10
CA HIS A 138 9.43 10.54 -0.82
C HIS A 138 8.50 10.01 -1.93
N LEU A 139 7.69 9.00 -1.61
CA LEU A 139 6.85 8.34 -2.60
C LEU A 139 5.57 9.13 -2.88
N THR A 140 5.23 9.29 -4.15
CA THR A 140 3.86 9.69 -4.53
C THR A 140 2.94 8.51 -4.26
N THR A 141 1.97 8.69 -3.35
CA THR A 141 1.12 7.59 -2.88
C THR A 141 -0.36 7.92 -3.04
N LEU A 142 -1.11 6.96 -3.53
CA LEU A 142 -2.57 6.98 -3.54
C LEU A 142 -3.06 5.85 -2.62
N MET A 143 -3.72 6.22 -1.52
CA MET A 143 -4.33 5.27 -0.59
C MET A 143 -5.84 5.29 -0.75
N VAL A 144 -6.44 4.13 -0.95
CA VAL A 144 -7.88 3.93 -0.90
C VAL A 144 -8.24 3.33 0.45
N THR A 145 -9.21 3.91 1.13
CA THR A 145 -9.75 3.41 2.39
C THR A 145 -11.22 3.79 2.52
N HIS A 146 -12.00 2.94 3.18
CA HIS A 146 -13.37 3.25 3.58
C HIS A 146 -13.44 3.79 5.02
N ASN A 147 -12.33 3.79 5.76
CA ASN A 147 -12.24 4.33 7.12
C ASN A 147 -11.98 5.83 7.07
N MET A 148 -12.95 6.63 7.49
CA MET A 148 -12.84 8.10 7.50
C MET A 148 -11.74 8.63 8.42
N LYS A 149 -11.48 7.96 9.56
CA LYS A 149 -10.41 8.35 10.49
C LYS A 149 -9.05 8.21 9.81
N ASP A 150 -8.82 7.09 9.13
CA ASP A 150 -7.58 6.84 8.40
C ASP A 150 -7.44 7.82 7.22
N ALA A 151 -8.52 8.10 6.48
CA ALA A 151 -8.51 9.07 5.39
C ALA A 151 -8.13 10.49 5.86
N ILE A 152 -8.57 10.89 7.07
CA ILE A 152 -8.21 12.17 7.67
C ILE A 152 -6.77 12.15 8.20
N ALA A 153 -6.36 11.09 8.88
CA ALA A 153 -5.06 10.99 9.55
C ALA A 153 -3.89 10.89 8.59
N HIS A 154 -4.03 10.18 7.46
CA HIS A 154 -2.93 9.84 6.56
C HIS A 154 -2.94 10.69 5.28
N GLY A 155 -1.74 10.95 4.74
CA GLY A 155 -1.56 11.73 3.51
C GLY A 155 -1.84 13.24 3.66
N ASN A 156 -1.56 14.00 2.60
CA ASN A 156 -1.66 15.48 2.58
C ASN A 156 -2.86 16.02 1.79
N ARG A 157 -3.61 15.14 1.10
CA ARG A 157 -4.82 15.47 0.34
C ARG A 157 -5.83 14.35 0.54
N LEU A 158 -7.10 14.72 0.71
CA LEU A 158 -8.23 13.82 0.85
C LEU A 158 -9.18 14.04 -0.32
N ILE A 159 -9.52 12.96 -1.01
CA ILE A 159 -10.48 12.96 -2.10
C ILE A 159 -11.59 11.98 -1.72
N MET A 160 -12.84 12.42 -1.80
CA MET A 160 -13.98 11.54 -1.63
C MET A 160 -14.74 11.42 -2.94
N MET A 161 -15.11 10.19 -3.28
CA MET A 161 -15.78 9.88 -4.53
C MET A 161 -17.18 9.31 -4.27
N ASP A 162 -18.11 9.69 -5.13
CA ASP A 162 -19.46 9.13 -5.17
C ASP A 162 -19.91 8.96 -6.62
N ALA A 163 -20.49 7.81 -6.95
CA ALA A 163 -20.98 7.48 -8.30
C ALA A 163 -19.98 7.79 -9.44
N GLY A 164 -18.67 7.62 -9.20
CA GLY A 164 -17.62 7.87 -10.19
C GLY A 164 -17.17 9.33 -10.30
N HIS A 165 -17.71 10.23 -9.47
CA HIS A 165 -17.37 11.65 -9.43
C HIS A 165 -16.62 12.01 -8.14
N ILE A 166 -15.71 12.98 -8.24
CA ILE A 166 -15.08 13.58 -7.06
C ILE A 166 -16.11 14.55 -6.44
N VAL A 167 -16.51 14.27 -5.20
CA VAL A 167 -17.50 15.09 -4.46
C VAL A 167 -16.86 15.94 -3.37
N VAL A 168 -15.69 15.53 -2.86
CA VAL A 168 -14.88 16.29 -1.90
C VAL A 168 -13.43 16.20 -2.32
N ASP A 169 -12.73 17.33 -2.26
CA ASP A 169 -11.28 17.42 -2.54
C ASP A 169 -10.68 18.48 -1.61
N ILE A 170 -9.94 18.05 -0.60
CA ILE A 170 -9.40 18.89 0.47
C ILE A 170 -7.92 18.57 0.68
N SER A 171 -7.11 19.61 0.87
CA SER A 171 -5.66 19.45 1.05
C SER A 171 -5.09 20.46 2.06
N GLY A 172 -3.83 20.25 2.47
CA GLY A 172 -3.08 21.18 3.28
C GLY A 172 -3.69 21.42 4.66
N GLU A 173 -3.73 22.69 5.10
CA GLU A 173 -4.19 23.07 6.44
C GLU A 173 -5.69 22.80 6.68
N ASP A 174 -6.51 22.85 5.63
CA ASP A 174 -7.93 22.54 5.76
C ASP A 174 -8.14 21.06 6.06
N LYS A 175 -7.35 20.16 5.43
CA LYS A 175 -7.38 18.72 5.75
C LYS A 175 -6.99 18.46 7.21
N LYS A 176 -5.98 19.15 7.72
CA LYS A 176 -5.50 18.93 9.10
C LYS A 176 -6.54 19.28 10.18
N LYS A 177 -7.48 20.15 9.85
CA LYS A 177 -8.54 20.59 10.77
C LYS A 177 -9.81 19.76 10.69
N LEU A 178 -9.91 18.86 9.68
CA LEU A 178 -11.10 18.04 9.48
C LEU A 178 -11.33 17.07 10.63
N THR A 179 -12.60 16.95 10.97
CA THR A 179 -13.10 15.88 11.84
C THR A 179 -13.98 14.93 11.04
N VAL A 180 -14.24 13.74 11.59
CA VAL A 180 -15.16 12.77 10.95
C VAL A 180 -16.55 13.35 10.74
N PRO A 181 -17.16 14.09 11.72
CA PRO A 181 -18.45 14.78 11.51
C PRO A 181 -18.41 15.80 10.37
N ASP A 182 -17.32 16.58 10.23
CA ASP A 182 -17.20 17.55 9.13
C ASP A 182 -17.17 16.83 7.78
N LEU A 183 -16.40 15.75 7.68
CA LEU A 183 -16.30 14.97 6.45
C LEU A 183 -17.64 14.33 6.06
N MET A 184 -18.40 13.82 7.03
CA MET A 184 -19.75 13.30 6.81
C MET A 184 -20.72 14.39 6.33
N ALA A 185 -20.67 15.59 6.94
CA ALA A 185 -21.49 16.71 6.53
C ALA A 185 -21.20 17.17 5.10
N LEU A 186 -19.92 17.21 4.73
CA LEU A 186 -19.48 17.52 3.36
C LEU A 186 -19.99 16.49 2.35
N PHE A 187 -19.89 15.20 2.69
CA PHE A 187 -20.38 14.13 1.83
C PHE A 187 -21.90 14.20 1.64
N SER A 188 -22.67 14.31 2.72
CA SER A 188 -24.15 14.41 2.67
C SER A 188 -24.61 15.61 1.84
N LYS A 189 -23.91 16.75 1.95
CA LYS A 189 -24.20 17.94 1.16
C LYS A 189 -23.91 17.74 -0.33
N ALA A 190 -22.83 17.04 -0.66
CA ALA A 190 -22.37 16.86 -2.03
C ALA A 190 -23.12 15.73 -2.77
N SER A 191 -23.47 14.63 -2.08
CA SER A 191 -24.18 13.47 -2.64
C SER A 191 -25.70 13.65 -2.71
N GLY A 192 -26.24 14.67 -2.04
CA GLY A 192 -27.70 14.90 -1.99
C GLY A 192 -28.49 13.81 -1.23
N SER A 193 -27.82 12.87 -0.56
CA SER A 193 -28.42 11.75 0.15
C SER A 193 -28.35 11.95 1.66
N THR A 194 -29.52 11.85 2.30
CA THR A 194 -29.66 11.79 3.78
C THR A 194 -29.38 10.39 4.35
N GLU A 195 -29.18 9.36 3.50
CA GLU A 195 -29.11 7.95 3.93
C GLU A 195 -27.68 7.41 4.14
N ALA A 196 -26.64 8.22 4.01
CA ALA A 196 -25.25 7.77 4.12
C ALA A 196 -24.78 7.45 5.56
N ASN A 197 -25.66 7.58 6.58
CA ASN A 197 -25.23 7.62 7.98
C ASN A 197 -24.82 6.27 8.60
N ASP A 198 -25.44 5.14 8.23
CA ASP A 198 -25.22 3.91 9.02
C ASP A 198 -24.09 3.00 8.52
N LYS A 199 -23.84 2.97 7.22
CA LYS A 199 -22.78 2.09 6.66
C LYS A 199 -21.36 2.61 6.82
N MET A 200 -21.18 3.93 6.98
CA MET A 200 -19.85 4.57 7.08
C MET A 200 -19.36 4.73 8.53
N LEU A 201 -20.21 4.51 9.53
CA LEU A 201 -19.87 4.58 10.95
C LEU A 201 -19.40 3.25 11.52
N LEU A 202 -19.63 2.13 10.85
CA LEU A 202 -19.39 0.77 11.34
C LEU A 202 -18.18 0.08 10.68
N GLY A 203 -17.36 0.80 9.92
CA GLY A 203 -16.12 0.29 9.36
C GLY A 203 -14.94 0.31 10.32
#